data_be280c151d16b2e225d676c976d38d21
#
_entry.id   be280c151d16b2e225d676c976d38d21
#
_cell.length_a   1.000
_cell.length_b   1.000
_cell.length_c   1.000
_cell.angle_alpha   90.00
_cell.angle_beta   90.00
_cell.angle_gamma   90.00
#
_symmetry.space_group_name_H-M   'P 1'
#
loop_
_entity.id
_entity.type
_entity.pdbx_description
1 polymer ?
#
loop_
_entity_poly.entity_id
_entity_poly.type
_entity_poly.pdbx_seq_one_letter_code
_entity_poly.pdbx_strand_id
1 'polypeptide(L)'
;MFLGRCSSAGYFENVLNWTGLCVEPNPEVFPRIASQAGRASGVQLAVSDTPGTLPFVAAYMRSSLNASAVDYAFLQSQGVVASSVEVRVTTPSLLLAGHRATRDVAVIDYVSVDVEQLELAILRAWPFDRYCVRLFNVENEPPDGAPSTLPQLKALLEPLGYEHVLRIGVDEVFRRTSPCAIAIDSPSGRHSGAMGGRGAPRATRKLRVSRYRRKE
;
A
#
# COMPACT_ATOMS: atom_id res chain seq x y z
N MET A 1 2.50 4.18 -0.22
CA MET A 1 1.32 3.65 -0.94
C MET A 1 0.31 3.17 0.08
N PHE A 2 -0.96 3.37 -0.16
CA PHE A 2 -2.04 2.97 0.74
C PHE A 2 -3.00 2.09 -0.06
N LEU A 3 -3.24 0.88 0.42
CA LEU A 3 -4.27 -0.03 -0.09
C LEU A 3 -5.39 -0.06 0.95
N GLY A 4 -6.58 0.41 0.59
CA GLY A 4 -7.69 0.58 1.51
C GLY A 4 -7.72 1.97 2.15
N ARG A 5 -7.78 2.05 3.46
CA ARG A 5 -7.88 3.33 4.19
C ARG A 5 -6.74 4.30 3.88
N CYS A 6 -7.04 5.33 3.14
CA CYS A 6 -6.07 6.40 2.80
C CYS A 6 -6.03 7.54 3.83
N SER A 7 -6.59 7.36 5.01
CA SER A 7 -6.70 8.40 6.04
C SER A 7 -5.34 8.96 6.49
N SER A 8 -4.31 8.14 6.52
CA SER A 8 -2.95 8.56 6.88
C SER A 8 -2.22 9.30 5.74
N ALA A 9 -2.69 9.21 4.49
CA ALA A 9 -2.04 9.84 3.34
C ALA A 9 -1.91 11.35 3.50
N GLY A 10 -2.91 12.02 4.06
CA GLY A 10 -2.89 13.46 4.29
C GLY A 10 -1.74 13.92 5.18
N TYR A 11 -1.37 13.17 6.23
CA TYR A 11 -0.22 13.49 7.07
C TYR A 11 1.09 13.35 6.30
N PHE A 12 1.29 12.24 5.58
CA PHE A 12 2.49 12.01 4.79
C PHE A 12 2.67 13.07 3.70
N GLU A 13 1.58 13.48 3.04
CA GLU A 13 1.63 14.49 2.00
C GLU A 13 1.82 15.90 2.53
N ASN A 14 0.99 16.33 3.49
CA ASN A 14 0.94 17.71 3.92
C ASN A 14 2.05 18.06 4.92
N VAL A 15 2.45 17.09 5.77
CA VAL A 15 3.45 17.32 6.81
C VAL A 15 4.84 16.84 6.38
N LEU A 16 4.93 15.67 5.77
CA LEU A 16 6.21 15.08 5.37
C LEU A 16 6.59 15.34 3.91
N ASN A 17 5.71 15.97 3.14
CA ASN A 17 5.93 16.31 1.73
C ASN A 17 6.15 15.08 0.83
N TRP A 18 5.52 13.97 1.17
CA TRP A 18 5.59 12.74 0.40
C TRP A 18 4.66 12.78 -0.80
N THR A 19 4.93 11.93 -1.77
CA THR A 19 4.02 11.61 -2.87
C THR A 19 3.65 10.15 -2.81
N GLY A 20 2.47 9.77 -3.26
CA GLY A 20 2.04 8.41 -3.13
C GLY A 20 0.92 7.99 -4.07
N LEU A 21 0.46 6.79 -3.85
CA LEU A 21 -0.69 6.18 -4.50
C LEU A 21 -1.67 5.72 -3.42
N CYS A 22 -2.91 6.14 -3.57
CA CYS A 22 -4.03 5.74 -2.75
C CYS A 22 -4.99 4.89 -3.58
N VAL A 23 -5.32 3.72 -3.08
CA VAL A 23 -6.18 2.76 -3.77
C VAL A 23 -7.40 2.49 -2.91
N GLU A 24 -8.59 2.78 -3.42
CA GLU A 24 -9.86 2.64 -2.70
C GLU A 24 -10.92 2.10 -3.65
N PRO A 25 -11.45 0.89 -3.44
CA PRO A 25 -12.47 0.32 -4.30
C PRO A 25 -13.86 0.92 -4.11
N ASN A 26 -14.20 1.36 -2.88
CA ASN A 26 -15.55 1.78 -2.54
C ASN A 26 -15.95 3.05 -3.32
N PRO A 27 -16.98 2.99 -4.19
CA PRO A 27 -17.41 4.14 -4.99
C PRO A 27 -18.00 5.29 -4.17
N GLU A 28 -18.44 5.05 -2.94
CA GLU A 28 -18.96 6.08 -2.04
C GLU A 28 -17.84 6.80 -1.28
N VAL A 29 -16.73 6.09 -1.03
CA VAL A 29 -15.56 6.61 -0.29
C VAL A 29 -14.56 7.27 -1.23
N PHE A 30 -14.31 6.68 -2.39
CA PHE A 30 -13.29 7.14 -3.34
C PHE A 30 -13.39 8.63 -3.71
N PRO A 31 -14.58 9.23 -3.98
CA PRO A 31 -14.67 10.66 -4.31
C PRO A 31 -14.11 11.58 -3.22
N ARG A 32 -14.25 11.19 -1.94
CA ARG A 32 -13.72 11.97 -0.82
C ARG A 32 -12.20 11.93 -0.80
N ILE A 33 -11.61 10.76 -1.09
CA ILE A 33 -10.17 10.57 -1.19
C ILE A 33 -9.62 11.36 -2.39
N ALA A 34 -10.25 11.21 -3.55
CA ALA A 34 -9.84 11.91 -4.78
C ALA A 34 -9.86 13.44 -4.61
N SER A 35 -10.82 13.99 -3.85
CA SER A 35 -10.91 15.42 -3.58
C SER A 35 -9.86 15.94 -2.59
N GLN A 36 -9.35 15.07 -1.72
CA GLN A 36 -8.34 15.39 -0.70
C GLN A 36 -6.92 15.08 -1.14
N ALA A 37 -6.76 14.29 -2.21
CA ALA A 37 -5.46 13.89 -2.73
C ALA A 37 -4.73 15.11 -3.31
N GLY A 38 -3.84 15.70 -2.51
CA GLY A 38 -3.02 16.83 -2.95
C GLY A 38 -1.95 16.39 -3.94
N ARG A 39 -1.06 15.50 -3.53
CA ARG A 39 0.07 14.97 -4.31
C ARG A 39 -0.03 13.48 -4.59
N ALA A 40 -0.81 12.73 -3.81
CA ALA A 40 -1.09 11.35 -4.09
C ALA A 40 -2.03 11.24 -5.30
N SER A 41 -1.80 10.21 -6.08
CA SER A 41 -2.75 9.81 -7.09
C SER A 41 -3.75 8.83 -6.48
N GLY A 42 -5.05 9.14 -6.61
CA GLY A 42 -6.11 8.19 -6.24
C GLY A 42 -6.46 7.28 -7.41
N VAL A 43 -6.70 6.00 -7.15
CA VAL A 43 -7.30 5.07 -8.12
C VAL A 43 -8.44 4.29 -7.47
N GLN A 44 -9.55 4.19 -8.22
CA GLN A 44 -10.71 3.42 -7.78
C GLN A 44 -10.60 1.98 -8.29
N LEU A 45 -9.96 1.14 -7.49
CA LEU A 45 -9.71 -0.27 -7.76
C LEU A 45 -9.68 -1.02 -6.44
N ALA A 46 -10.03 -2.31 -6.47
CA ALA A 46 -9.65 -3.24 -5.41
C ALA A 46 -8.31 -3.90 -5.75
N VAL A 47 -7.62 -4.39 -4.72
CA VAL A 47 -6.39 -5.17 -4.88
C VAL A 47 -6.60 -6.56 -4.30
N SER A 48 -6.19 -7.58 -5.06
CA SER A 48 -6.20 -8.98 -4.65
C SER A 48 -5.05 -9.73 -5.32
N ASP A 49 -4.96 -11.03 -5.12
CA ASP A 49 -4.00 -11.91 -5.80
C ASP A 49 -4.39 -12.22 -7.26
N THR A 50 -5.66 -12.01 -7.62
CA THR A 50 -6.19 -12.29 -8.95
C THR A 50 -6.90 -11.06 -9.52
N PRO A 51 -6.61 -10.64 -10.77
CA PRO A 51 -7.27 -9.49 -11.39
C PRO A 51 -8.62 -9.87 -11.98
N GLY A 52 -9.53 -8.89 -12.11
CA GLY A 52 -10.84 -9.10 -12.71
C GLY A 52 -11.86 -8.05 -12.34
N THR A 53 -13.13 -8.46 -12.34
CA THR A 53 -14.26 -7.73 -11.77
C THR A 53 -14.94 -8.65 -10.78
N LEU A 54 -15.08 -8.20 -9.56
CA LEU A 54 -15.63 -9.01 -8.46
C LEU A 54 -16.71 -8.24 -7.69
N PRO A 55 -17.67 -8.96 -7.10
CA PRO A 55 -18.57 -8.39 -6.11
C PRO A 55 -17.78 -7.83 -4.92
N PHE A 56 -18.15 -6.66 -4.47
CA PHE A 56 -17.56 -5.95 -3.35
C PHE A 56 -18.66 -5.50 -2.41
N VAL A 57 -18.54 -5.81 -1.14
CA VAL A 57 -19.46 -5.33 -0.12
C VAL A 57 -19.05 -3.93 0.26
N ALA A 58 -19.80 -2.94 -0.19
CA ALA A 58 -19.62 -1.55 0.21
C ALA A 58 -20.37 -1.31 1.53
N ALA A 59 -19.60 -1.15 2.61
CA ALA A 59 -20.09 -0.96 3.96
C ALA A 59 -19.28 0.15 4.67
N TYR A 60 -19.09 1.28 3.99
CA TYR A 60 -18.29 2.41 4.44
C TYR A 60 -16.85 1.98 4.80
N MET A 61 -16.51 1.96 6.09
CA MET A 61 -15.15 1.65 6.56
C MET A 61 -14.87 0.15 6.71
N ARG A 62 -15.88 -0.71 6.64
CA ARG A 62 -15.80 -2.17 6.73
C ARG A 62 -16.13 -2.83 5.39
N SER A 63 -15.70 -2.20 4.31
CA SER A 63 -15.97 -2.66 2.95
C SER A 63 -14.93 -3.69 2.51
N SER A 64 -15.36 -4.83 1.96
CA SER A 64 -14.45 -5.94 1.62
C SER A 64 -14.84 -6.65 0.32
N LEU A 65 -13.83 -7.21 -0.38
CA LEU A 65 -14.04 -8.24 -1.41
C LEU A 65 -14.44 -9.59 -0.78
N ASN A 66 -14.09 -9.81 0.47
CA ASN A 66 -14.47 -11.01 1.21
C ASN A 66 -15.77 -10.75 1.97
N ALA A 67 -16.91 -11.13 1.39
CA ALA A 67 -18.21 -10.95 2.02
C ALA A 67 -18.33 -11.65 3.40
N SER A 68 -17.54 -12.72 3.63
CA SER A 68 -17.52 -13.43 4.92
C SER A 68 -16.76 -12.66 6.01
N ALA A 69 -15.96 -11.68 5.63
CA ALA A 69 -15.25 -10.81 6.56
C ALA A 69 -16.14 -9.68 7.11
N VAL A 70 -17.30 -9.45 6.51
CA VAL A 70 -18.19 -8.35 6.87
C VAL A 70 -19.08 -8.73 8.04
N ASP A 71 -18.94 -8.02 9.16
CA ASP A 71 -19.82 -8.16 10.32
C ASP A 71 -21.12 -7.36 10.10
N TYR A 72 -22.10 -8.01 9.51
CA TYR A 72 -23.41 -7.40 9.23
C TYR A 72 -24.17 -7.02 10.50
N ALA A 73 -23.98 -7.76 11.62
CA ALA A 73 -24.62 -7.43 12.89
C ALA A 73 -24.08 -6.13 13.46
N PHE A 74 -22.76 -5.97 13.43
CA PHE A 74 -22.09 -4.72 13.82
C PHE A 74 -22.55 -3.55 12.92
N LEU A 75 -22.56 -3.71 11.59
CA LEU A 75 -23.01 -2.68 10.66
C LEU A 75 -24.44 -2.21 10.97
N GLN A 76 -25.33 -3.17 11.19
CA GLN A 76 -26.72 -2.88 11.55
C GLN A 76 -26.81 -2.10 12.86
N SER A 77 -26.01 -2.45 13.87
CA SER A 77 -25.96 -1.72 15.15
C SER A 77 -25.50 -0.27 15.00
N GLN A 78 -24.68 0.01 13.97
CA GLN A 78 -24.20 1.35 13.64
C GLN A 78 -25.09 2.09 12.64
N GLY A 79 -26.21 1.51 12.22
CA GLY A 79 -27.10 2.09 11.20
C GLY A 79 -26.47 2.14 9.80
N VAL A 80 -25.44 1.33 9.53
CA VAL A 80 -24.78 1.25 8.24
C VAL A 80 -25.46 0.19 7.37
N VAL A 81 -25.87 0.59 6.17
CA VAL A 81 -26.43 -0.32 5.16
C VAL A 81 -25.31 -0.78 4.24
N ALA A 82 -25.06 -2.09 4.22
CA ALA A 82 -24.14 -2.68 3.27
C ALA A 82 -24.83 -2.86 1.91
N SER A 83 -24.13 -2.55 0.83
CA SER A 83 -24.57 -2.80 -0.54
C SER A 83 -23.53 -3.65 -1.28
N SER A 84 -23.98 -4.42 -2.27
CA SER A 84 -23.07 -5.17 -3.15
C SER A 84 -22.92 -4.41 -4.46
N VAL A 85 -21.66 -4.13 -4.83
CA VAL A 85 -21.33 -3.45 -6.07
C VAL A 85 -20.21 -4.20 -6.80
N GLU A 86 -20.21 -4.15 -8.14
CA GLU A 86 -19.10 -4.70 -8.93
C GLU A 86 -17.93 -3.71 -8.96
N VAL A 87 -16.74 -4.17 -8.59
CA VAL A 87 -15.52 -3.36 -8.63
C VAL A 87 -14.47 -4.02 -9.50
N ARG A 88 -13.65 -3.20 -10.16
CA ARG A 88 -12.46 -3.68 -10.85
C ARG A 88 -11.40 -4.06 -9.83
N VAL A 89 -10.79 -5.22 -10.03
CA VAL A 89 -9.74 -5.78 -9.18
C VAL A 89 -8.43 -5.87 -9.97
N THR A 90 -7.34 -5.54 -9.32
CA THR A 90 -5.99 -5.66 -9.87
C THR A 90 -5.07 -6.40 -8.89
N THR A 91 -3.92 -6.83 -9.35
CA THR A 91 -2.87 -7.37 -8.46
C THR A 91 -1.86 -6.29 -8.08
N PRO A 92 -1.10 -6.46 -6.98
CA PRO A 92 -0.01 -5.54 -6.64
C PRO A 92 0.97 -5.33 -7.81
N SER A 93 1.32 -6.39 -8.51
CA SER A 93 2.24 -6.34 -9.66
C SER A 93 1.71 -5.49 -10.81
N LEU A 94 0.46 -5.71 -11.22
CA LEU A 94 -0.18 -4.94 -12.30
C LEU A 94 -0.39 -3.47 -11.91
N LEU A 95 -0.80 -3.23 -10.68
CA LEU A 95 -1.00 -1.88 -10.15
C LEU A 95 0.31 -1.08 -10.18
N LEU A 96 1.36 -1.65 -9.58
CA LEU A 96 2.65 -0.97 -9.46
C LEU A 96 3.32 -0.74 -10.82
N ALA A 97 3.24 -1.72 -11.72
CA ALA A 97 3.80 -1.61 -13.07
C ALA A 97 3.00 -0.66 -13.98
N GLY A 98 1.70 -0.58 -13.79
CA GLY A 98 0.81 0.22 -14.64
C GLY A 98 0.68 1.69 -14.22
N HIS A 99 0.89 2.02 -12.95
CA HIS A 99 0.62 3.35 -12.47
C HIS A 99 1.84 4.27 -12.55
N ARG A 100 1.62 5.51 -13.06
CA ARG A 100 2.69 6.50 -13.28
C ARG A 100 3.50 6.88 -12.04
N ALA A 101 2.92 6.78 -10.85
CA ALA A 101 3.61 7.12 -9.60
C ALA A 101 4.53 5.98 -9.09
N THR A 102 4.38 4.77 -9.61
CA THR A 102 5.06 3.57 -9.11
C THR A 102 5.85 2.79 -10.14
N ARG A 103 5.48 2.87 -11.42
CA ARG A 103 6.10 2.04 -12.48
C ARG A 103 7.61 2.24 -12.66
N ASP A 104 8.10 3.46 -12.38
CA ASP A 104 9.50 3.87 -12.58
C ASP A 104 10.29 3.94 -11.26
N VAL A 105 9.72 3.47 -10.13
CA VAL A 105 10.40 3.41 -8.83
C VAL A 105 10.69 1.96 -8.46
N ALA A 106 11.87 1.71 -7.90
CA ALA A 106 12.26 0.40 -7.38
C ALA A 106 12.11 0.32 -5.86
N VAL A 107 12.08 1.46 -5.18
CA VAL A 107 12.00 1.55 -3.72
C VAL A 107 10.76 2.33 -3.32
N ILE A 108 9.95 1.72 -2.46
CA ILE A 108 8.78 2.32 -1.84
C ILE A 108 9.07 2.48 -0.35
N ASP A 109 8.98 3.71 0.16
CA ASP A 109 9.32 3.97 1.56
C ASP A 109 8.29 3.38 2.53
N TYR A 110 7.00 3.40 2.16
CA TYR A 110 5.91 2.96 3.03
C TYR A 110 4.75 2.37 2.23
N VAL A 111 4.24 1.24 2.69
CA VAL A 111 3.01 0.61 2.20
C VAL A 111 2.10 0.31 3.38
N SER A 112 0.87 0.81 3.35
CA SER A 112 -0.20 0.38 4.24
C SER A 112 -1.10 -0.60 3.48
N VAL A 113 -1.41 -1.72 4.10
CA VAL A 113 -2.32 -2.76 3.58
C VAL A 113 -3.43 -2.93 4.61
N ASP A 114 -4.61 -2.45 4.26
CA ASP A 114 -5.81 -2.43 5.10
C ASP A 114 -6.99 -2.70 4.13
N VAL A 115 -7.31 -3.97 3.93
CA VAL A 115 -8.23 -4.45 2.89
C VAL A 115 -9.25 -5.46 3.42
N GLU A 116 -9.40 -5.46 4.75
CA GLU A 116 -10.41 -6.25 5.46
C GLU A 116 -10.28 -7.76 5.15
N GLN A 117 -9.20 -8.37 5.70
CA GLN A 117 -8.86 -9.80 5.70
C GLN A 117 -8.29 -10.40 4.40
N LEU A 118 -7.81 -9.57 3.48
CA LEU A 118 -7.06 -10.04 2.29
C LEU A 118 -5.57 -9.66 2.33
N GLU A 119 -5.07 -9.12 3.45
CA GLU A 119 -3.71 -8.60 3.61
C GLU A 119 -2.67 -9.66 3.28
N LEU A 120 -2.84 -10.87 3.80
CA LEU A 120 -1.91 -11.98 3.58
C LEU A 120 -1.90 -12.43 2.11
N ALA A 121 -3.06 -12.44 1.43
CA ALA A 121 -3.15 -12.78 0.01
C ALA A 121 -2.43 -11.75 -0.86
N ILE A 122 -2.62 -10.46 -0.55
CA ILE A 122 -1.95 -9.34 -1.23
C ILE A 122 -0.44 -9.42 -1.03
N LEU A 123 0.03 -9.67 0.20
CA LEU A 123 1.46 -9.76 0.48
C LEU A 123 2.10 -10.99 -0.18
N ARG A 124 1.40 -12.12 -0.31
CA ARG A 124 1.88 -13.28 -1.09
C ARG A 124 2.01 -12.98 -2.58
N ALA A 125 1.14 -12.13 -3.11
CA ALA A 125 1.16 -11.69 -4.51
C ALA A 125 2.06 -10.45 -4.76
N TRP A 126 2.73 -9.95 -3.72
CA TRP A 126 3.58 -8.76 -3.83
C TRP A 126 4.84 -9.06 -4.64
N PRO A 127 5.20 -8.22 -5.62
CA PRO A 127 6.39 -8.43 -6.45
C PRO A 127 7.68 -7.95 -5.74
N PHE A 128 8.12 -8.72 -4.72
CA PHE A 128 9.29 -8.42 -3.89
C PHE A 128 10.61 -8.40 -4.64
N ASP A 129 10.67 -9.10 -5.77
CA ASP A 129 11.82 -9.14 -6.69
C ASP A 129 12.02 -7.83 -7.44
N ARG A 130 10.94 -7.07 -7.64
CA ARG A 130 10.94 -5.83 -8.41
C ARG A 130 10.83 -4.57 -7.55
N TYR A 131 10.08 -4.63 -6.47
CA TYR A 131 9.80 -3.49 -5.61
C TYR A 131 10.25 -3.76 -4.18
N CYS A 132 11.26 -3.03 -3.73
CA CYS A 132 11.69 -3.06 -2.35
C CYS A 132 10.86 -2.08 -1.52
N VAL A 133 10.20 -2.57 -0.51
CA VAL A 133 9.45 -1.75 0.45
C VAL A 133 10.26 -1.61 1.73
N ARG A 134 10.41 -0.40 2.25
CA ARG A 134 11.15 -0.16 3.50
C ARG A 134 10.31 -0.45 4.74
N LEU A 135 9.02 -0.13 4.67
CA LEU A 135 8.11 -0.33 5.79
C LEU A 135 6.73 -0.77 5.29
N PHE A 136 6.25 -1.89 5.81
CA PHE A 136 4.86 -2.31 5.70
C PHE A 136 4.12 -2.01 7.00
N ASN A 137 2.92 -1.46 6.89
CA ASN A 137 1.90 -1.42 7.92
C ASN A 137 0.75 -2.31 7.44
N VAL A 138 0.43 -3.36 8.19
CA VAL A 138 -0.51 -4.40 7.76
C VAL A 138 -1.59 -4.54 8.80
N GLU A 139 -2.83 -4.31 8.41
CA GLU A 139 -3.96 -4.58 9.29
C GLU A 139 -4.00 -6.07 9.67
N ASN A 140 -4.24 -6.34 10.95
CA ASN A 140 -4.38 -7.68 11.49
C ASN A 140 -5.49 -7.67 12.56
N GLU A 141 -6.71 -7.50 12.08
CA GLU A 141 -7.93 -7.55 12.90
C GLU A 141 -8.73 -8.80 12.50
N PRO A 142 -8.43 -9.98 13.06
CA PRO A 142 -9.18 -11.19 12.78
C PRO A 142 -10.60 -11.07 13.33
N PRO A 143 -11.59 -11.77 12.73
CA PRO A 143 -12.93 -11.85 13.30
C PRO A 143 -12.90 -12.38 14.73
N ASP A 144 -13.93 -12.04 15.51
CA ASP A 144 -14.06 -12.50 16.90
C ASP A 144 -13.86 -14.01 17.03
N GLY A 145 -12.91 -14.39 17.90
CA GLY A 145 -12.56 -15.79 18.15
C GLY A 145 -11.64 -16.42 17.10
N ALA A 146 -11.33 -15.76 16.02
CA ALA A 146 -10.34 -16.25 15.06
C ALA A 146 -8.90 -15.93 15.51
N PRO A 147 -7.92 -16.80 15.19
CA PRO A 147 -6.53 -16.54 15.52
C PRO A 147 -5.95 -15.40 14.68
N SER A 148 -5.05 -14.63 15.28
CA SER A 148 -4.27 -13.60 14.58
C SER A 148 -3.49 -14.19 13.41
N THR A 149 -3.41 -13.44 12.30
CA THR A 149 -2.60 -13.80 11.12
C THR A 149 -1.12 -13.42 11.27
N LEU A 150 -0.72 -12.82 12.39
CA LEU A 150 0.68 -12.42 12.63
C LEU A 150 1.70 -13.54 12.44
N PRO A 151 1.47 -14.81 12.88
CA PRO A 151 2.41 -15.90 12.61
C PRO A 151 2.64 -16.14 11.11
N GLN A 152 1.57 -16.07 10.29
CA GLN A 152 1.66 -16.23 8.84
C GLN A 152 2.35 -15.03 8.17
N LEU A 153 2.09 -13.80 8.64
CA LEU A 153 2.77 -12.59 8.17
C LEU A 153 4.27 -12.66 8.45
N LYS A 154 4.67 -13.11 9.65
CA LYS A 154 6.08 -13.34 9.99
C LYS A 154 6.71 -14.41 9.12
N ALA A 155 6.05 -15.57 8.98
CA ALA A 155 6.54 -16.67 8.14
C ALA A 155 6.76 -16.25 6.66
N LEU A 156 5.96 -15.29 6.17
CA LEU A 156 6.11 -14.74 4.82
C LEU A 156 7.22 -13.69 4.73
N LEU A 157 7.23 -12.73 5.66
CA LEU A 157 8.04 -11.51 5.51
C LEU A 157 9.47 -11.64 6.09
N GLU A 158 9.67 -12.42 7.16
CA GLU A 158 11.00 -12.57 7.77
C GLU A 158 12.03 -13.20 6.83
N PRO A 159 11.71 -14.27 6.05
CA PRO A 159 12.65 -14.80 5.05
C PRO A 159 13.00 -13.80 3.94
N LEU A 160 12.14 -12.81 3.70
CA LEU A 160 12.37 -11.74 2.72
C LEU A 160 13.20 -10.56 3.30
N GLY A 161 13.66 -10.68 4.54
CA GLY A 161 14.49 -9.67 5.19
C GLY A 161 13.71 -8.54 5.86
N TYR A 162 12.52 -8.83 6.34
CA TYR A 162 11.74 -7.92 7.20
C TYR A 162 11.75 -8.41 8.65
N GLU A 163 11.70 -7.48 9.58
CA GLU A 163 11.48 -7.75 11.00
C GLU A 163 10.15 -7.15 11.44
N HIS A 164 9.41 -7.86 12.28
CA HIS A 164 8.26 -7.30 12.97
C HIS A 164 8.74 -6.36 14.07
N VAL A 165 8.38 -5.08 13.98
CA VAL A 165 8.92 -4.04 14.87
C VAL A 165 7.99 -3.79 16.05
N LEU A 166 6.69 -3.64 15.77
CA LEU A 166 5.69 -3.32 16.79
C LEU A 166 4.26 -3.49 16.23
N ARG A 167 3.30 -3.46 17.14
CA ARG A 167 1.87 -3.35 16.81
C ARG A 167 1.35 -1.98 17.24
N ILE A 168 0.54 -1.35 16.37
CA ILE A 168 -0.14 -0.08 16.64
C ILE A 168 -1.63 -0.28 16.43
N GLY A 169 -2.40 -0.36 17.51
CA GLY A 169 -3.83 -0.70 17.43
C GLY A 169 -4.01 -2.10 16.86
N VAL A 170 -4.61 -2.19 15.67
CA VAL A 170 -4.81 -3.45 14.94
C VAL A 170 -3.72 -3.72 13.91
N ASP A 171 -2.84 -2.77 13.65
CA ASP A 171 -1.82 -2.83 12.60
C ASP A 171 -0.51 -3.44 13.08
N GLU A 172 0.08 -4.31 12.29
CA GLU A 172 1.41 -4.89 12.47
C GLU A 172 2.44 -4.18 11.58
N VAL A 173 3.51 -3.69 12.19
CA VAL A 173 4.55 -2.95 11.47
C VAL A 173 5.75 -3.83 11.20
N PHE A 174 6.09 -3.97 9.91
CA PHE A 174 7.26 -4.70 9.45
C PHE A 174 8.26 -3.77 8.78
N ARG A 175 9.51 -3.80 9.22
CA ARG A 175 10.60 -2.98 8.69
C ARG A 175 11.62 -3.85 7.98
N ARG A 176 12.11 -3.38 6.84
CA ARG A 176 13.21 -4.05 6.15
C ARG A 176 14.51 -3.88 6.93
N THR A 177 15.22 -4.98 7.13
CA THR A 177 16.48 -5.03 7.91
C THR A 177 17.73 -4.71 7.09
N SER A 178 17.66 -4.91 5.76
CA SER A 178 18.76 -4.66 4.84
C SER A 178 18.44 -3.54 3.85
N PRO A 179 19.43 -2.81 3.31
CA PRO A 179 19.22 -1.81 2.27
C PRO A 179 18.50 -2.40 1.05
N CYS A 180 17.67 -1.59 0.41
CA CYS A 180 17.06 -1.94 -0.87
C CYS A 180 18.13 -1.94 -1.97
N ALA A 181 18.63 -3.11 -2.32
CA ALA A 181 19.60 -3.30 -3.40
C ALA A 181 18.86 -3.91 -4.62
N ILE A 182 18.01 -3.12 -5.27
CA ILE A 182 17.41 -3.52 -6.55
C ILE A 182 18.27 -2.93 -7.66
N ALA A 183 18.92 -3.79 -8.42
CA ALA A 183 19.51 -3.41 -9.69
C ALA A 183 18.34 -3.06 -10.63
N ILE A 184 18.20 -1.79 -10.96
CA ILE A 184 17.31 -1.37 -12.04
C ILE A 184 18.03 -1.83 -13.31
N ASP A 185 17.59 -2.92 -13.93
CA ASP A 185 17.98 -3.26 -15.29
C ASP A 185 17.51 -2.12 -16.19
N SER A 186 18.44 -1.20 -16.48
CA SER A 186 18.22 -0.20 -17.50
C SER A 186 17.98 -0.97 -18.80
N PRO A 187 16.89 -0.74 -19.54
CA PRO A 187 16.71 -1.34 -20.84
C PRO A 187 17.90 -0.93 -21.70
N SER A 188 18.75 -1.89 -22.04
CA SER A 188 19.90 -1.70 -22.93
C SER A 188 19.41 -1.43 -24.35
N GLY A 189 18.92 -0.21 -24.58
CA GLY A 189 18.73 0.35 -25.92
C GLY A 189 20.06 0.84 -26.44
N ARG A 190 20.80 -0.03 -27.16
CA ARG A 190 21.89 0.42 -28.03
C ARG A 190 21.32 1.29 -29.13
N HIS A 191 21.52 2.58 -29.05
CA HIS A 191 21.68 3.42 -30.22
C HIS A 191 22.94 4.24 -30.05
N SER A 192 23.97 3.81 -30.77
CA SER A 192 25.16 4.59 -31.05
C SER A 192 24.80 5.83 -31.84
N GLY A 193 25.02 6.99 -31.25
CA GLY A 193 24.90 8.30 -31.89
C GLY A 193 25.61 9.31 -31.03
N ALA A 194 26.88 9.55 -31.37
CA ALA A 194 27.70 10.58 -30.77
C ALA A 194 27.13 11.95 -31.04
N MET A 195 26.95 12.77 -29.97
CA MET A 195 27.20 14.23 -30.03
C MET A 195 27.27 14.75 -28.57
N GLY A 196 28.33 15.51 -28.33
CA GLY A 196 28.68 16.00 -27.01
C GLY A 196 27.76 17.08 -26.47
N GLY A 197 27.59 17.05 -25.16
CA GLY A 197 26.93 18.09 -24.37
C GLY A 197 27.30 17.89 -22.91
N ARG A 198 28.17 18.78 -22.40
CA ARG A 198 28.58 18.78 -20.97
C ARG A 198 27.39 19.22 -20.12
N GLY A 199 26.82 18.30 -19.37
CA GLY A 199 25.83 18.56 -18.32
C GLY A 199 26.40 18.19 -16.96
N ALA A 200 26.45 19.16 -16.05
CA ALA A 200 26.94 19.01 -14.69
C ALA A 200 26.12 17.99 -13.88
N PRO A 201 26.73 17.30 -12.89
CA PRO A 201 26.04 16.31 -12.09
C PRO A 201 25.02 16.97 -11.16
N ARG A 202 23.77 16.51 -11.20
CA ARG A 202 22.72 16.86 -10.25
C ARG A 202 23.10 16.37 -8.85
N ALA A 203 23.20 17.31 -7.92
CA ALA A 203 23.49 17.08 -6.52
C ALA A 203 22.45 16.15 -5.89
N THR A 204 22.92 15.06 -5.31
CA THR A 204 22.16 14.20 -4.41
C THR A 204 21.81 14.97 -3.14
N ARG A 205 20.53 15.25 -2.96
CA ARG A 205 20.01 15.95 -1.78
C ARG A 205 20.01 14.97 -0.61
N LYS A 206 21.01 15.06 0.28
CA LYS A 206 21.06 14.35 1.55
C LYS A 206 19.89 14.80 2.41
N LEU A 207 18.99 13.88 2.77
CA LEU A 207 17.97 14.10 3.79
C LEU A 207 18.67 14.29 5.15
N ARG A 208 18.50 15.47 5.74
CA ARG A 208 18.80 15.69 7.16
C ARG A 208 17.69 15.05 7.99
N VAL A 209 18.04 14.01 8.73
CA VAL A 209 17.17 13.47 9.79
C VAL A 209 17.20 14.46 10.95
N SER A 210 16.13 15.22 11.13
CA SER A 210 15.91 16.05 12.31
C SER A 210 15.59 15.12 13.49
N ARG A 211 16.44 15.09 14.50
CA ARG A 211 16.18 14.39 15.77
C ARG A 211 15.06 15.12 16.51
N TYR A 212 13.91 14.48 16.61
CA TYR A 212 12.82 14.94 17.47
C TYR A 212 13.21 14.75 18.92
N ARG A 213 13.47 15.84 19.65
CA ARG A 213 13.59 15.82 21.12
C ARG A 213 12.19 15.77 21.72
N ARG A 214 11.89 14.74 22.50
CA ARG A 214 10.74 14.74 23.41
C ARG A 214 10.90 15.93 24.37
N LYS A 215 9.87 16.75 24.49
CA LYS A 215 9.67 17.60 25.66
C LYS A 215 8.88 16.76 26.67
N GLU A 216 9.42 16.65 27.85
CA GLU A 216 8.77 16.12 29.05
C GLU A 216 7.62 17.03 29.47
#